data_8b773b1f4674b0e1342f29764e378708
#
_entry.id   8b773b1f4674b0e1342f29764e378708
#
_cell.length_a   1.000
_cell.length_b   1.000
_cell.length_c   1.000
_cell.angle_alpha   90.00
_cell.angle_beta   90.00
_cell.angle_gamma   90.00
#
_symmetry.space_group_name_H-M   'P 1'
#
loop_
_entity.id
_entity.type
_entity.pdbx_description
1 polymer ?
#
loop_
_entity_poly.entity_id
_entity_poly.type
_entity_poly.pdbx_seq_one_letter_code
_entity_poly.pdbx_strand_id
1 'polypeptide(L)'
;MIQNKEALDQVREEAVKVLDSYDCRILVCSGTGCVATGSQKIYEKFMEIAKDAPGVTIEFGPHDKDAHIGVKKTGCQGVCELGPLVRIQKGDDVIQYTKVQIEDCQEIFEKSVQGNETIERLLYQKGGKVSRGPKDIPFIAKQTRIVLKNCGKFDAESLEEYIASGGFQALEKAMFEMDPDLVIDQVDKSGIRGRGGGGFPAGKKWIQVAPQADPVHYVVCNGDEGDPGAFMDGSVMEGDPYRLIEGMMLAAYAVRAQHGYIYVRAEYPQSVARLKHAIAVLEEVGLLGDDILGTGFSFHMHINRGAGAFVCGEGSALTAYIEGSRGIPRVKPPRTVEQGLWAKPTVLNNVETYANIPEIILKGADWYRSIGTEGSPGTKTFSLTGSIENTGLIEVPMGTTLREIIFDIGGGLKSGAAFKAVQIGGPSGGCLTEEHLDVPLDFDSVKKYGAIVGSGGLVVMDENTCMVEVARFFMGFTQRESCGKCGPCRIGTKRMLEILEKIVAGKGEMEDLDKLEHLGNFIKDRSLCGLGKSAPLPVLSTLKNFRDEYVEHIVDKKCAAHVCKAMRSYVIDPEKCKGCTKCARNCPVGAITGNKKEPHSIDTSKCIKCGTCLENCVFGAISVN
;
A
#
# COMPACT_ATOMS: atom_id res chain seq x y z
N MET A 1 -19.52 26.13 -13.57
CA MET A 1 -20.55 25.50 -12.71
C MET A 1 -21.25 24.40 -13.50
N ILE A 2 -21.20 23.17 -13.00
CA ILE A 2 -21.82 21.97 -13.60
C ILE A 2 -23.13 21.73 -12.85
N GLN A 3 -24.21 22.34 -13.32
CA GLN A 3 -25.50 22.36 -12.60
C GLN A 3 -26.49 21.27 -13.04
N ASN A 4 -26.20 20.57 -14.13
CA ASN A 4 -27.06 19.52 -14.68
C ASN A 4 -26.24 18.52 -15.49
N LYS A 5 -26.91 17.47 -15.96
CA LYS A 5 -26.30 16.42 -16.78
C LYS A 5 -25.69 16.94 -18.08
N GLU A 6 -26.41 17.81 -18.78
CA GLU A 6 -25.96 18.37 -20.07
C GLU A 6 -24.67 19.17 -19.93
N ALA A 7 -24.53 19.94 -18.83
CA ALA A 7 -23.29 20.67 -18.54
C ALA A 7 -22.12 19.74 -18.25
N LEU A 8 -22.33 18.62 -17.55
CA LEU A 8 -21.31 17.60 -17.29
C LEU A 8 -20.88 16.91 -18.61
N ASP A 9 -21.84 16.58 -19.48
CA ASP A 9 -21.56 15.98 -20.77
C ASP A 9 -20.75 16.92 -21.68
N GLN A 10 -21.11 18.22 -21.68
CA GLN A 10 -20.35 19.23 -22.42
C GLN A 10 -18.89 19.33 -21.93
N VAL A 11 -18.68 19.40 -20.61
CA VAL A 11 -17.32 19.40 -20.03
C VAL A 11 -16.54 18.15 -20.42
N ARG A 12 -17.21 16.99 -20.42
CA ARG A 12 -16.60 15.71 -20.85
C ARG A 12 -16.17 15.75 -22.31
N GLU A 13 -17.03 16.22 -23.22
CA GLU A 13 -16.70 16.34 -24.64
C GLU A 13 -15.53 17.30 -24.89
N GLU A 14 -15.51 18.45 -24.21
CA GLU A 14 -14.43 19.43 -24.31
C GLU A 14 -13.13 18.86 -23.78
N ALA A 15 -13.14 18.22 -22.61
CA ALA A 15 -11.97 17.61 -22.00
C ALA A 15 -11.36 16.48 -22.87
N VAL A 16 -12.19 15.63 -23.49
CA VAL A 16 -11.74 14.61 -24.44
C VAL A 16 -11.06 15.26 -25.65
N LYS A 17 -11.66 16.29 -26.25
CA LYS A 17 -11.07 17.01 -27.40
C LYS A 17 -9.70 17.61 -27.04
N VAL A 18 -9.55 18.14 -25.84
CA VAL A 18 -8.26 18.69 -25.40
C VAL A 18 -7.23 17.59 -25.20
N LEU A 19 -7.59 16.48 -24.55
CA LEU A 19 -6.66 15.35 -24.38
C LEU A 19 -6.21 14.75 -25.72
N ASP A 20 -7.12 14.67 -26.69
CA ASP A 20 -6.84 14.16 -28.04
C ASP A 20 -6.00 15.13 -28.88
N SER A 21 -5.94 16.41 -28.49
CA SER A 21 -5.12 17.42 -29.17
C SER A 21 -3.64 17.36 -28.84
N TYR A 22 -3.23 16.64 -27.78
CA TYR A 22 -1.82 16.49 -27.46
C TYR A 22 -1.10 15.55 -28.43
N ASP A 23 -0.09 16.05 -29.12
CA ASP A 23 0.82 15.20 -29.91
C ASP A 23 1.72 14.35 -29.00
N CYS A 24 2.08 14.90 -27.85
CA CYS A 24 2.93 14.23 -26.87
C CYS A 24 2.58 14.62 -25.43
N ARG A 25 2.55 13.63 -24.55
CA ARG A 25 2.44 13.87 -23.10
C ARG A 25 3.66 13.31 -22.37
N ILE A 26 4.24 14.14 -21.47
CA ILE A 26 5.31 13.76 -20.55
C ILE A 26 4.66 13.50 -19.19
N LEU A 27 4.57 12.24 -18.80
CA LEU A 27 3.88 11.81 -17.59
C LEU A 27 4.90 11.47 -16.50
N VAL A 28 5.13 12.38 -15.57
CA VAL A 28 6.07 12.21 -14.46
C VAL A 28 5.36 11.57 -13.27
N CYS A 29 5.87 10.44 -12.79
CA CYS A 29 5.32 9.79 -11.60
C CYS A 29 5.52 10.68 -10.37
N SER A 30 4.42 11.06 -9.74
CA SER A 30 4.40 11.87 -8.52
C SER A 30 3.81 11.13 -7.31
N GLY A 31 3.88 9.79 -7.29
CA GLY A 31 3.65 9.03 -6.07
C GLY A 31 4.76 9.29 -5.05
N THR A 32 4.45 9.20 -3.75
CA THR A 32 5.35 9.54 -2.63
C THR A 32 6.77 8.96 -2.77
N GLY A 33 6.94 7.71 -3.24
CA GLY A 33 8.26 7.09 -3.44
C GLY A 33 9.10 7.78 -4.52
N CYS A 34 8.49 8.16 -5.65
CA CYS A 34 9.18 8.90 -6.71
C CYS A 34 9.48 10.34 -6.32
N VAL A 35 8.59 11.00 -5.57
CA VAL A 35 8.83 12.35 -5.03
C VAL A 35 10.03 12.34 -4.09
N ALA A 36 10.14 11.34 -3.22
CA ALA A 36 11.27 11.18 -2.30
C ALA A 36 12.61 10.98 -3.03
N THR A 37 12.59 10.44 -4.26
CA THR A 37 13.77 10.26 -5.12
C THR A 37 13.99 11.36 -6.14
N GLY A 38 13.21 12.46 -6.10
CA GLY A 38 13.46 13.69 -6.86
C GLY A 38 12.55 13.91 -8.08
N SER A 39 11.46 13.15 -8.26
CA SER A 39 10.58 13.32 -9.43
C SER A 39 9.92 14.70 -9.54
N GLN A 40 9.73 15.40 -8.42
CA GLN A 40 9.24 16.78 -8.44
C GLN A 40 10.19 17.73 -9.20
N LYS A 41 11.50 17.61 -8.97
CA LYS A 41 12.51 18.39 -9.69
C LYS A 41 12.58 18.04 -11.17
N ILE A 42 12.33 16.77 -11.51
CA ILE A 42 12.25 16.29 -12.90
C ILE A 42 11.04 16.93 -13.60
N TYR A 43 9.88 16.97 -12.94
CA TYR A 43 8.70 17.65 -13.45
C TYR A 43 8.97 19.15 -13.69
N GLU A 44 9.53 19.85 -12.70
CA GLU A 44 9.88 21.26 -12.80
C GLU A 44 10.86 21.52 -13.96
N LYS A 45 11.84 20.63 -14.16
CA LYS A 45 12.81 20.74 -15.26
C LYS A 45 12.15 20.54 -16.63
N PHE A 46 11.23 19.58 -16.78
CA PHE A 46 10.46 19.44 -18.02
C PHE A 46 9.58 20.66 -18.29
N MET A 47 8.97 21.24 -17.25
CA MET A 47 8.20 22.48 -17.36
C MET A 47 9.06 23.65 -17.84
N GLU A 48 10.28 23.79 -17.31
CA GLU A 48 11.25 24.80 -17.75
C GLU A 48 11.62 24.62 -19.22
N ILE A 49 12.05 23.40 -19.60
CA ILE A 49 12.46 23.09 -20.98
C ILE A 49 11.30 23.33 -21.96
N ALA A 50 10.09 22.91 -21.60
CA ALA A 50 8.93 23.03 -22.44
C ALA A 50 8.49 24.50 -22.64
N LYS A 51 8.66 25.37 -21.64
CA LYS A 51 8.39 26.81 -21.76
C LYS A 51 9.28 27.52 -22.79
N ASP A 52 10.53 27.08 -22.88
CA ASP A 52 11.51 27.69 -23.77
C ASP A 52 11.46 27.09 -25.20
N ALA A 53 10.71 26.02 -25.41
CA ALA A 53 10.63 25.32 -26.68
C ALA A 53 9.60 25.98 -27.63
N PRO A 54 9.96 26.27 -28.88
CA PRO A 54 9.04 26.85 -29.85
C PRO A 54 7.86 25.92 -30.16
N GLY A 55 6.64 26.45 -30.14
CA GLY A 55 5.42 25.72 -30.46
C GLY A 55 4.91 24.76 -29.37
N VAL A 56 5.38 24.98 -28.13
CA VAL A 56 4.95 24.17 -26.96
C VAL A 56 4.04 25.01 -26.08
N THR A 57 2.82 24.57 -25.87
CA THR A 57 1.90 25.15 -24.87
C THR A 57 1.77 24.16 -23.71
N ILE A 58 1.93 24.66 -22.47
CA ILE A 58 2.02 23.84 -21.26
C ILE A 58 0.73 23.91 -20.45
N GLU A 59 -0.07 24.95 -20.63
CA GLU A 59 -1.28 25.20 -19.86
C GLU A 59 -2.51 24.59 -20.53
N PHE A 60 -3.31 23.89 -19.71
CA PHE A 60 -4.61 23.36 -20.10
C PHE A 60 -5.62 24.51 -20.10
N GLY A 61 -6.02 24.98 -21.26
CA GLY A 61 -7.01 26.04 -21.41
C GLY A 61 -8.00 25.73 -22.55
N PRO A 62 -9.27 26.13 -22.42
CA PRO A 62 -10.31 25.85 -23.43
C PRO A 62 -10.09 26.56 -24.77
N HIS A 63 -9.06 27.37 -24.90
CA HIS A 63 -8.82 28.24 -26.06
C HIS A 63 -7.47 28.04 -26.76
N ASP A 64 -6.59 27.15 -26.25
CA ASP A 64 -5.29 26.89 -26.89
C ASP A 64 -5.42 25.84 -27.99
N LYS A 65 -5.53 26.33 -29.23
CA LYS A 65 -5.60 25.47 -30.43
C LYS A 65 -4.24 24.90 -30.84
N ASP A 66 -3.15 25.29 -30.17
CA ASP A 66 -1.77 24.99 -30.57
C ASP A 66 -1.00 24.21 -29.47
N ALA A 67 -1.68 23.63 -28.49
CA ALA A 67 -1.03 22.87 -27.41
C ALA A 67 -0.68 21.47 -27.88
N HIS A 68 0.58 21.25 -28.23
CA HIS A 68 1.06 19.96 -28.73
C HIS A 68 1.75 19.09 -27.68
N ILE A 69 2.25 19.65 -26.57
CA ILE A 69 3.00 18.91 -25.54
C ILE A 69 2.45 19.19 -24.14
N GLY A 70 1.99 18.14 -23.44
CA GLY A 70 1.53 18.24 -22.06
C GLY A 70 2.55 17.66 -21.07
N VAL A 71 2.93 18.43 -20.03
CA VAL A 71 3.74 17.92 -18.91
C VAL A 71 2.84 17.73 -17.69
N LYS A 72 2.72 16.49 -17.19
CA LYS A 72 1.72 16.11 -16.20
C LYS A 72 2.32 15.36 -14.99
N LYS A 73 1.79 15.67 -13.80
CA LYS A 73 2.10 14.94 -12.55
C LYS A 73 1.11 13.80 -12.37
N THR A 74 1.53 12.59 -12.62
CA THR A 74 0.62 11.44 -12.46
C THR A 74 0.65 10.87 -11.05
N GLY A 75 -0.35 10.05 -10.72
CA GLY A 75 -0.29 9.14 -9.57
C GLY A 75 0.80 8.09 -9.72
N CYS A 76 0.92 7.20 -8.71
CA CYS A 76 1.91 6.14 -8.70
C CYS A 76 1.78 5.24 -9.94
N GLN A 77 2.88 5.06 -10.68
CA GLN A 77 2.93 4.17 -11.85
C GLN A 77 3.14 2.69 -11.48
N GLY A 78 3.40 2.41 -10.19
CA GLY A 78 3.38 1.07 -9.61
C GLY A 78 4.75 0.42 -9.41
N VAL A 79 5.79 0.78 -10.15
CA VAL A 79 7.12 0.15 -10.05
C VAL A 79 8.06 1.02 -9.23
N CYS A 80 7.85 1.06 -7.91
CA CYS A 80 8.46 2.06 -7.02
C CYS A 80 9.99 1.96 -6.94
N GLU A 81 10.57 0.77 -7.02
CA GLU A 81 12.03 0.57 -6.96
C GLU A 81 12.77 1.13 -8.17
N LEU A 82 12.07 1.34 -9.28
CA LEU A 82 12.62 1.87 -10.52
C LEU A 82 12.40 3.38 -10.69
N GLY A 83 11.89 4.04 -9.65
CA GLY A 83 11.70 5.50 -9.67
C GLY A 83 13.01 6.30 -9.64
N PRO A 84 12.98 7.56 -10.08
CA PRO A 84 11.86 8.28 -10.71
C PRO A 84 11.46 7.72 -12.07
N LEU A 85 10.14 7.68 -12.33
CA LEU A 85 9.57 7.15 -13.57
C LEU A 85 9.02 8.29 -14.43
N VAL A 86 9.34 8.24 -15.73
CA VAL A 86 8.80 9.17 -16.72
C VAL A 86 8.24 8.37 -17.90
N ARG A 87 7.01 8.68 -18.31
CA ARG A 87 6.42 8.15 -19.55
C ARG A 87 6.36 9.22 -20.61
N ILE A 88 6.74 8.87 -21.82
CA ILE A 88 6.52 9.68 -23.01
C ILE A 88 5.42 8.99 -23.80
N GLN A 89 4.30 9.67 -23.98
CA GLN A 89 3.13 9.13 -24.67
C GLN A 89 2.82 9.94 -25.91
N LYS A 90 2.79 9.28 -27.08
CA LYS A 90 2.38 9.82 -28.38
C LYS A 90 1.27 8.94 -28.93
N GLY A 91 0.02 9.36 -28.78
CA GLY A 91 -1.12 8.51 -29.08
C GLY A 91 -1.08 7.20 -28.24
N ASP A 92 -1.08 6.05 -28.93
CA ASP A 92 -1.00 4.72 -28.31
C ASP A 92 0.43 4.27 -28.03
N ASP A 93 1.43 4.97 -28.56
CA ASP A 93 2.85 4.66 -28.33
C ASP A 93 3.31 5.23 -26.98
N VAL A 94 3.82 4.37 -26.11
CA VAL A 94 4.26 4.74 -24.77
C VAL A 94 5.65 4.21 -24.49
N ILE A 95 6.58 5.11 -24.21
CA ILE A 95 7.94 4.78 -23.72
C ILE A 95 7.95 4.94 -22.20
N GLN A 96 8.45 3.93 -21.48
CA GLN A 96 8.61 3.98 -20.03
C GLN A 96 10.08 4.11 -19.66
N TYR A 97 10.47 5.26 -19.17
CA TYR A 97 11.81 5.51 -18.63
C TYR A 97 11.85 5.28 -17.12
N THR A 98 12.96 4.73 -16.64
CA THR A 98 13.21 4.35 -15.25
C THR A 98 14.45 5.03 -14.72
N LYS A 99 14.52 5.28 -13.40
CA LYS A 99 15.67 5.88 -12.70
C LYS A 99 16.15 7.20 -13.33
N VAL A 100 15.20 7.96 -13.88
CA VAL A 100 15.48 9.23 -14.58
C VAL A 100 16.10 10.23 -13.61
N GLN A 101 17.15 10.92 -14.06
CA GLN A 101 17.79 12.01 -13.34
C GLN A 101 17.47 13.36 -14.00
N ILE A 102 17.72 14.45 -13.30
CA ILE A 102 17.47 15.81 -13.84
C ILE A 102 18.26 16.07 -15.11
N GLU A 103 19.48 15.55 -15.18
CA GLU A 103 20.38 15.67 -16.32
C GLU A 103 19.84 14.95 -17.58
N ASP A 104 18.98 13.93 -17.40
CA ASP A 104 18.38 13.21 -18.51
C ASP A 104 17.24 13.98 -19.19
N CYS A 105 16.65 14.98 -18.52
CA CYS A 105 15.44 15.66 -19.00
C CYS A 105 15.63 16.31 -20.36
N GLN A 106 16.77 16.96 -20.59
CA GLN A 106 17.07 17.61 -21.87
C GLN A 106 17.17 16.59 -23.00
N GLU A 107 17.91 15.49 -22.77
CA GLU A 107 18.07 14.41 -23.76
C GLU A 107 16.72 13.73 -24.06
N ILE A 108 15.89 13.47 -23.04
CA ILE A 108 14.56 12.91 -23.23
C ILE A 108 13.70 13.85 -24.07
N PHE A 109 13.73 15.14 -23.79
CA PHE A 109 12.95 16.13 -24.51
C PHE A 109 13.34 16.20 -25.99
N GLU A 110 14.64 16.35 -26.29
CA GLU A 110 15.14 16.45 -27.67
C GLU A 110 14.91 15.16 -28.46
N LYS A 111 15.29 14.01 -27.90
CA LYS A 111 15.25 12.74 -28.62
C LYS A 111 13.87 12.11 -28.67
N SER A 112 13.15 12.08 -27.52
CA SER A 112 11.92 11.30 -27.43
C SER A 112 10.67 12.14 -27.57
N VAL A 113 10.67 13.41 -27.09
CA VAL A 113 9.51 14.29 -27.20
C VAL A 113 9.49 14.97 -28.56
N GLN A 114 10.54 15.70 -28.95
CA GLN A 114 10.63 16.35 -30.26
C GLN A 114 10.99 15.38 -31.38
N GLY A 115 11.89 14.41 -31.10
CA GLY A 115 12.22 13.31 -32.00
C GLY A 115 11.33 12.08 -31.79
N ASN A 116 11.73 10.97 -32.41
CA ASN A 116 11.09 9.65 -32.22
C ASN A 116 12.11 8.60 -31.75
N GLU A 117 13.17 9.05 -31.09
CA GLU A 117 14.22 8.15 -30.61
C GLU A 117 13.95 7.67 -29.20
N THR A 118 14.37 6.45 -28.92
CA THR A 118 14.30 5.84 -27.59
C THR A 118 15.70 5.82 -26.96
N ILE A 119 15.79 6.22 -25.69
CA ILE A 119 17.05 6.22 -24.93
C ILE A 119 17.19 4.91 -24.19
N GLU A 120 17.91 3.95 -24.78
CA GLU A 120 17.97 2.55 -24.29
C GLU A 120 18.47 2.43 -22.85
N ARG A 121 19.43 3.27 -22.42
CA ARG A 121 19.98 3.22 -21.06
C ARG A 121 18.97 3.52 -19.95
N LEU A 122 17.89 4.21 -20.28
CA LEU A 122 16.81 4.57 -19.34
C LEU A 122 15.64 3.59 -19.37
N LEU A 123 15.64 2.62 -20.28
CA LEU A 123 14.60 1.61 -20.36
C LEU A 123 14.73 0.57 -19.23
N TYR A 124 13.61 -0.09 -18.93
CA TYR A 124 13.62 -1.25 -18.05
C TYR A 124 14.41 -2.39 -18.68
N GLN A 125 15.39 -2.90 -17.94
CA GLN A 125 16.23 -4.01 -18.40
C GLN A 125 16.22 -5.13 -17.36
N LYS A 126 15.93 -6.35 -17.81
CA LYS A 126 15.97 -7.54 -16.96
C LYS A 126 16.34 -8.78 -17.78
N GLY A 127 17.30 -9.58 -17.26
CA GLY A 127 17.68 -10.84 -17.90
C GLY A 127 18.13 -10.70 -19.35
N GLY A 128 18.75 -9.57 -19.72
CA GLY A 128 19.16 -9.26 -21.10
C GLY A 128 18.03 -8.81 -22.03
N LYS A 129 16.80 -8.70 -21.52
CA LYS A 129 15.67 -8.13 -22.27
C LYS A 129 15.47 -6.67 -21.89
N VAL A 130 15.26 -5.84 -22.91
CA VAL A 130 14.92 -4.42 -22.79
C VAL A 130 13.43 -4.27 -23.07
N SER A 131 12.71 -3.59 -22.18
CA SER A 131 11.27 -3.32 -22.33
C SER A 131 11.06 -1.83 -22.60
N ARG A 132 10.44 -1.50 -23.75
CA ARG A 132 10.24 -0.13 -24.17
C ARG A 132 9.01 0.50 -23.50
N GLY A 133 7.92 -0.21 -23.42
CA GLY A 133 6.65 0.29 -22.91
C GLY A 133 6.15 -0.46 -21.67
N PRO A 134 5.14 0.09 -20.98
CA PRO A 134 4.53 -0.56 -19.82
C PRO A 134 3.98 -1.96 -20.11
N LYS A 135 3.48 -2.18 -21.34
CA LYS A 135 2.92 -3.47 -21.78
C LYS A 135 3.98 -4.58 -21.89
N ASP A 136 5.26 -4.20 -21.99
CA ASP A 136 6.37 -5.14 -22.14
C ASP A 136 7.00 -5.50 -20.78
N ILE A 137 6.66 -4.77 -19.71
CA ILE A 137 7.15 -5.00 -18.36
C ILE A 137 6.22 -5.98 -17.66
N PRO A 138 6.67 -7.23 -17.34
CA PRO A 138 5.79 -8.26 -16.75
C PRO A 138 5.07 -7.80 -15.48
N PHE A 139 5.75 -7.00 -14.64
CA PHE A 139 5.18 -6.41 -13.44
C PHE A 139 3.93 -5.57 -13.71
N ILE A 140 3.85 -4.89 -14.87
CA ILE A 140 2.71 -4.05 -15.24
C ILE A 140 1.72 -4.84 -16.09
N ALA A 141 2.21 -5.61 -17.05
CA ALA A 141 1.40 -6.27 -18.08
C ALA A 141 0.51 -7.39 -17.53
N LYS A 142 0.93 -8.06 -16.45
CA LYS A 142 0.20 -9.19 -15.84
C LYS A 142 -0.83 -8.77 -14.78
N GLN A 143 -1.12 -7.49 -14.66
CA GLN A 143 -2.12 -6.95 -13.73
C GLN A 143 -3.50 -6.76 -14.38
N THR A 144 -4.54 -6.86 -13.56
CA THR A 144 -5.90 -6.44 -13.90
C THR A 144 -6.26 -5.24 -13.03
N ARG A 145 -6.29 -4.04 -13.62
CA ARG A 145 -6.46 -2.79 -12.85
C ARG A 145 -7.88 -2.26 -12.98
N ILE A 146 -8.60 -2.21 -11.87
CA ILE A 146 -9.90 -1.56 -11.68
C ILE A 146 -9.70 -0.27 -10.88
N VAL A 147 -9.17 -0.39 -9.69
CA VAL A 147 -8.91 0.73 -8.77
C VAL A 147 -7.73 1.58 -9.26
N LEU A 148 -6.67 0.93 -9.73
CA LEU A 148 -5.46 1.59 -10.22
C LEU A 148 -5.51 1.89 -11.72
N LYS A 149 -6.67 1.79 -12.39
CA LYS A 149 -6.77 1.93 -13.86
C LYS A 149 -6.25 3.27 -14.38
N ASN A 150 -6.42 4.32 -13.59
CA ASN A 150 -6.07 5.70 -13.93
C ASN A 150 -4.66 6.09 -13.42
N CYS A 151 -4.16 5.40 -12.38
CA CYS A 151 -2.87 5.72 -11.79
C CYS A 151 -1.73 5.66 -12.81
N GLY A 152 -1.02 6.78 -12.97
CA GLY A 152 0.08 6.90 -13.92
C GLY A 152 -0.33 7.19 -15.38
N LYS A 153 -1.59 7.54 -15.64
CA LYS A 153 -2.09 7.82 -17.00
C LYS A 153 -2.49 9.28 -17.23
N PHE A 154 -2.86 10.01 -16.19
CA PHE A 154 -3.25 11.40 -16.27
C PHE A 154 -2.82 12.21 -15.04
N ASP A 155 -3.03 13.52 -15.06
CA ASP A 155 -2.76 14.38 -13.92
C ASP A 155 -3.78 14.11 -12.80
N ALA A 156 -3.28 13.64 -11.66
CA ALA A 156 -4.12 13.31 -10.52
C ALA A 156 -4.84 14.52 -9.88
N GLU A 157 -4.43 15.74 -10.21
CA GLU A 157 -5.04 16.98 -9.73
C GLU A 157 -6.07 17.56 -10.72
N SER A 158 -6.12 17.05 -11.99
CA SER A 158 -7.04 17.54 -13.02
C SER A 158 -8.39 16.85 -12.96
N LEU A 159 -9.44 17.63 -12.68
CA LEU A 159 -10.83 17.18 -12.76
C LEU A 159 -11.23 16.85 -14.21
N GLU A 160 -10.78 17.65 -15.17
CA GLU A 160 -11.09 17.50 -16.59
C GLU A 160 -10.53 16.18 -17.13
N GLU A 161 -9.28 15.83 -16.77
CA GLU A 161 -8.69 14.55 -17.19
C GLU A 161 -9.42 13.36 -16.53
N TYR A 162 -9.88 13.51 -15.29
CA TYR A 162 -10.72 12.49 -14.65
C TYR A 162 -12.07 12.34 -15.37
N ILE A 163 -12.78 13.44 -15.68
CA ILE A 163 -14.07 13.43 -16.42
C ILE A 163 -13.87 12.83 -17.81
N ALA A 164 -12.81 13.22 -18.53
CA ALA A 164 -12.49 12.68 -19.85
C ALA A 164 -12.22 11.16 -19.83
N SER A 165 -11.68 10.63 -18.72
CA SER A 165 -11.46 9.19 -18.53
C SER A 165 -12.71 8.39 -18.18
N GLY A 166 -13.89 9.02 -18.19
CA GLY A 166 -15.18 8.45 -17.80
C GLY A 166 -15.58 8.69 -16.35
N GLY A 167 -14.90 9.60 -15.67
CA GLY A 167 -15.26 10.01 -14.31
C GLY A 167 -16.64 10.61 -14.21
N PHE A 168 -17.30 10.42 -13.09
CA PHE A 168 -18.67 10.83 -12.76
C PHE A 168 -19.78 10.22 -13.63
N GLN A 169 -19.46 9.36 -14.59
CA GLN A 169 -20.50 8.62 -15.34
C GLN A 169 -21.28 7.65 -14.44
N ALA A 170 -20.62 7.08 -13.44
CA ALA A 170 -21.31 6.21 -12.48
C ALA A 170 -22.29 6.99 -11.59
N LEU A 171 -21.86 8.16 -11.12
CA LEU A 171 -22.73 9.07 -10.36
C LEU A 171 -23.91 9.55 -11.21
N GLU A 172 -23.67 9.99 -12.44
CA GLU A 172 -24.69 10.37 -13.40
C GLU A 172 -25.70 9.25 -13.61
N LYS A 173 -25.25 8.04 -13.90
CA LYS A 173 -26.12 6.85 -14.06
C LYS A 173 -26.94 6.59 -12.80
N ALA A 174 -26.31 6.65 -11.61
CA ALA A 174 -27.01 6.43 -10.35
C ALA A 174 -28.12 7.47 -10.10
N MET A 175 -27.85 8.74 -10.38
CA MET A 175 -28.79 9.83 -10.04
C MET A 175 -29.92 9.98 -11.05
N PHE A 176 -29.73 9.65 -12.32
CA PHE A 176 -30.73 9.83 -13.37
C PHE A 176 -31.42 8.54 -13.84
N GLU A 177 -30.79 7.36 -13.61
CA GLU A 177 -31.31 6.09 -14.14
C GLU A 177 -31.61 5.05 -13.02
N MET A 178 -31.15 5.31 -11.77
CA MET A 178 -31.32 4.37 -10.66
C MET A 178 -31.90 5.08 -9.44
N ASP A 179 -32.70 4.36 -8.68
CA ASP A 179 -33.03 4.80 -7.33
C ASP A 179 -31.94 4.38 -6.29
N PRO A 180 -31.91 4.98 -5.10
CA PRO A 180 -30.93 4.64 -4.07
C PRO A 180 -30.90 3.15 -3.70
N ASP A 181 -32.05 2.49 -3.67
CA ASP A 181 -32.15 1.08 -3.28
C ASP A 181 -31.58 0.16 -4.37
N LEU A 182 -31.73 0.53 -5.65
CA LEU A 182 -31.11 -0.18 -6.77
C LEU A 182 -29.57 -0.05 -6.74
N VAL A 183 -29.03 1.11 -6.35
CA VAL A 183 -27.57 1.27 -6.15
C VAL A 183 -27.07 0.32 -5.06
N ILE A 184 -27.79 0.22 -3.94
CA ILE A 184 -27.48 -0.73 -2.85
C ILE A 184 -27.53 -2.17 -3.36
N ASP A 185 -28.56 -2.53 -4.14
CA ASP A 185 -28.73 -3.87 -4.71
C ASP A 185 -27.58 -4.25 -5.64
N GLN A 186 -27.12 -3.33 -6.51
CA GLN A 186 -25.96 -3.55 -7.36
C GLN A 186 -24.68 -3.80 -6.56
N VAL A 187 -24.44 -3.02 -5.51
CA VAL A 187 -23.26 -3.19 -4.65
C VAL A 187 -23.34 -4.50 -3.86
N ASP A 188 -24.51 -4.89 -3.34
CA ASP A 188 -24.66 -6.15 -2.62
C ASP A 188 -24.52 -7.36 -3.55
N LYS A 189 -25.18 -7.34 -4.70
CA LYS A 189 -25.10 -8.39 -5.73
C LYS A 189 -23.67 -8.55 -6.30
N SER A 190 -22.90 -7.46 -6.38
CA SER A 190 -21.50 -7.54 -6.81
C SER A 190 -20.66 -8.44 -5.90
N GLY A 191 -21.09 -8.64 -4.64
CA GLY A 191 -20.39 -9.43 -3.66
C GLY A 191 -19.08 -8.79 -3.18
N ILE A 192 -18.86 -7.49 -3.45
CA ILE A 192 -17.64 -6.81 -3.00
C ILE A 192 -17.49 -6.89 -1.50
N ARG A 193 -16.33 -7.40 -1.06
CA ARG A 193 -15.93 -7.45 0.35
C ARG A 193 -14.99 -6.29 0.67
N GLY A 194 -15.07 -5.78 1.89
CA GLY A 194 -14.23 -4.67 2.35
C GLY A 194 -12.74 -4.94 2.16
N ARG A 195 -12.03 -4.00 1.51
CA ARG A 195 -10.62 -4.12 1.12
C ARG A 195 -9.63 -3.69 2.20
N GLY A 196 -10.12 -3.10 3.29
CA GLY A 196 -9.28 -2.68 4.43
C GLY A 196 -8.91 -3.79 5.43
N GLY A 197 -9.01 -5.07 5.04
CA GLY A 197 -8.50 -6.21 5.82
C GLY A 197 -9.53 -7.14 6.40
N GLY A 198 -10.67 -6.64 6.87
CA GLY A 198 -11.71 -7.47 7.52
C GLY A 198 -12.57 -8.31 6.58
N GLY A 199 -12.61 -8.00 5.29
CA GLY A 199 -13.37 -8.76 4.28
C GLY A 199 -14.88 -8.84 4.51
N PHE A 200 -15.48 -7.92 5.29
CA PHE A 200 -16.92 -7.89 5.50
C PHE A 200 -17.63 -7.39 4.22
N PRO A 201 -18.75 -8.01 3.78
CA PRO A 201 -19.46 -7.57 2.58
C PRO A 201 -19.90 -6.10 2.66
N ALA A 202 -19.49 -5.28 1.69
CA ALA A 202 -19.72 -3.84 1.72
C ALA A 202 -21.22 -3.51 1.58
N GLY A 203 -21.94 -4.17 0.65
CA GLY A 203 -23.37 -3.99 0.43
C GLY A 203 -24.21 -4.25 1.67
N LYS A 204 -23.82 -5.23 2.51
CA LYS A 204 -24.52 -5.50 3.77
C LYS A 204 -24.47 -4.33 4.76
N LYS A 205 -23.42 -3.51 4.74
CA LYS A 205 -23.37 -2.29 5.56
C LYS A 205 -24.39 -1.25 5.06
N TRP A 206 -24.47 -1.08 3.75
CA TRP A 206 -25.39 -0.13 3.13
C TRP A 206 -26.86 -0.53 3.36
N ILE A 207 -27.19 -1.82 3.19
CA ILE A 207 -28.50 -2.39 3.52
C ILE A 207 -28.87 -2.13 4.99
N GLN A 208 -27.90 -2.16 5.92
CA GLN A 208 -28.19 -1.96 7.35
C GLN A 208 -28.32 -0.48 7.73
N VAL A 209 -27.71 0.44 6.99
CA VAL A 209 -27.79 1.89 7.26
C VAL A 209 -29.02 2.52 6.61
N ALA A 210 -29.31 2.22 5.34
CA ALA A 210 -30.37 2.87 4.58
C ALA A 210 -31.75 2.88 5.25
N PRO A 211 -32.24 1.82 5.91
CA PRO A 211 -33.55 1.77 6.54
C PRO A 211 -33.60 2.36 7.96
N GLN A 212 -32.49 2.88 8.50
CA GLN A 212 -32.47 3.46 9.83
C GLN A 212 -33.35 4.71 9.88
N ALA A 213 -34.14 4.84 10.95
CA ALA A 213 -35.13 5.92 11.08
C ALA A 213 -34.53 7.31 11.38
N ASP A 214 -33.25 7.38 11.73
CA ASP A 214 -32.60 8.68 11.98
C ASP A 214 -32.49 9.46 10.66
N PRO A 215 -32.87 10.75 10.64
CA PRO A 215 -32.80 11.55 9.43
C PRO A 215 -31.35 11.90 8.99
N VAL A 216 -30.36 11.69 9.86
CA VAL A 216 -28.96 11.99 9.60
C VAL A 216 -28.16 10.70 9.49
N HIS A 217 -27.61 10.46 8.31
CA HIS A 217 -26.68 9.37 8.06
C HIS A 217 -25.31 9.94 7.67
N TYR A 218 -24.26 9.18 7.93
CA TYR A 218 -22.87 9.54 7.56
C TYR A 218 -22.23 8.50 6.68
N VAL A 219 -21.35 8.98 5.79
CA VAL A 219 -20.42 8.17 5.01
C VAL A 219 -19.00 8.46 5.48
N VAL A 220 -18.26 7.43 5.88
CA VAL A 220 -16.91 7.58 6.39
C VAL A 220 -15.96 6.72 5.56
N CYS A 221 -14.91 7.34 5.06
CA CYS A 221 -13.79 6.67 4.42
C CYS A 221 -12.65 6.45 5.41
N ASN A 222 -12.27 5.20 5.58
CA ASN A 222 -11.12 4.80 6.38
C ASN A 222 -9.87 4.75 5.50
N GLY A 223 -9.05 5.79 5.56
CA GLY A 223 -7.72 5.90 4.98
C GLY A 223 -6.61 5.80 6.02
N ASP A 224 -6.86 5.15 7.16
CA ASP A 224 -5.84 4.85 8.18
C ASP A 224 -5.06 3.59 7.80
N GLU A 225 -4.15 3.71 6.85
CA GLU A 225 -3.28 2.64 6.36
C GLU A 225 -1.99 2.60 7.21
N GLY A 226 -2.04 1.84 8.30
CA GLY A 226 -0.96 1.80 9.29
C GLY A 226 -0.08 0.54 9.26
N ASP A 227 -0.38 -0.44 8.42
CA ASP A 227 0.38 -1.68 8.30
C ASP A 227 1.81 -1.41 7.79
N PRO A 228 2.87 -1.92 8.46
CA PRO A 228 4.22 -1.82 7.93
C PRO A 228 4.34 -2.47 6.54
N GLY A 229 4.78 -1.70 5.55
CA GLY A 229 4.91 -2.13 4.15
C GLY A 229 3.65 -1.95 3.30
N ALA A 230 2.53 -1.47 3.84
CA ALA A 230 1.32 -1.16 3.09
C ALA A 230 1.32 0.31 2.62
N PHE A 231 0.96 0.53 1.33
CA PHE A 231 0.84 1.87 0.72
C PHE A 231 -0.19 1.91 -0.44
N MET A 232 -1.16 1.00 -0.42
CA MET A 232 -2.18 0.89 -1.45
C MET A 232 -3.17 2.05 -1.39
N ASP A 233 -3.76 2.29 -0.22
CA ASP A 233 -4.75 3.34 0.00
C ASP A 233 -4.15 4.73 -0.21
N GLY A 234 -2.93 4.96 0.29
CA GLY A 234 -2.17 6.17 0.03
C GLY A 234 -1.98 6.42 -1.47
N SER A 235 -1.61 5.38 -2.22
CA SER A 235 -1.42 5.48 -3.67
C SER A 235 -2.70 5.79 -4.43
N VAL A 236 -3.85 5.29 -3.98
CA VAL A 236 -5.17 5.62 -4.57
C VAL A 236 -5.54 7.09 -4.27
N MET A 237 -5.40 7.53 -3.02
CA MET A 237 -5.67 8.92 -2.63
C MET A 237 -4.75 9.93 -3.33
N GLU A 238 -3.51 9.53 -3.63
CA GLU A 238 -2.56 10.34 -4.39
C GLU A 238 -2.78 10.27 -5.90
N GLY A 239 -3.24 9.14 -6.42
CA GLY A 239 -3.26 8.87 -7.86
C GLY A 239 -4.59 9.07 -8.55
N ASP A 240 -5.69 8.92 -7.82
CA ASP A 240 -7.06 9.04 -8.35
C ASP A 240 -8.03 9.48 -7.23
N PRO A 241 -7.83 10.69 -6.64
CA PRO A 241 -8.66 11.18 -5.54
C PRO A 241 -10.14 11.36 -5.95
N TYR A 242 -10.39 11.73 -7.19
CA TYR A 242 -11.75 11.92 -7.71
C TYR A 242 -12.55 10.62 -7.75
N ARG A 243 -11.91 9.50 -8.11
CA ARG A 243 -12.54 8.16 -8.07
C ARG A 243 -12.99 7.78 -6.67
N LEU A 244 -12.15 8.04 -5.66
CA LEU A 244 -12.50 7.81 -4.27
C LEU A 244 -13.72 8.65 -3.86
N ILE A 245 -13.70 9.93 -4.22
CA ILE A 245 -14.79 10.87 -3.90
C ILE A 245 -16.09 10.43 -4.62
N GLU A 246 -16.04 10.08 -5.91
CA GLU A 246 -17.21 9.56 -6.64
C GLU A 246 -17.77 8.30 -5.98
N GLY A 247 -16.92 7.38 -5.53
CA GLY A 247 -17.36 6.18 -4.79
C GLY A 247 -18.03 6.51 -3.45
N MET A 248 -17.59 7.55 -2.76
CA MET A 248 -18.24 8.04 -1.54
C MET A 248 -19.56 8.75 -1.83
N MET A 249 -19.66 9.53 -2.92
CA MET A 249 -20.89 10.17 -3.35
C MET A 249 -21.97 9.14 -3.71
N LEU A 250 -21.59 8.07 -4.41
CA LEU A 250 -22.49 6.94 -4.71
C LEU A 250 -23.02 6.27 -3.44
N ALA A 251 -22.15 6.08 -2.44
CA ALA A 251 -22.56 5.56 -1.14
C ALA A 251 -23.50 6.53 -0.40
N ALA A 252 -23.20 7.82 -0.45
CA ALA A 252 -24.01 8.85 0.18
C ALA A 252 -25.41 8.95 -0.46
N TYR A 253 -25.48 8.93 -1.79
CA TYR A 253 -26.73 8.87 -2.52
C TYR A 253 -27.56 7.64 -2.11
N ALA A 254 -26.92 6.46 -2.11
CA ALA A 254 -27.58 5.21 -1.77
C ALA A 254 -28.16 5.16 -0.36
N VAL A 255 -27.44 5.67 0.64
CA VAL A 255 -27.91 5.65 2.04
C VAL A 255 -28.51 6.99 2.50
N ARG A 256 -28.71 7.93 1.58
CA ARG A 256 -29.31 9.26 1.84
C ARG A 256 -28.51 10.09 2.88
N ALA A 257 -27.18 9.97 2.84
CA ALA A 257 -26.28 10.73 3.68
C ALA A 257 -25.95 12.09 3.06
N GLN A 258 -25.86 13.13 3.88
CA GLN A 258 -25.51 14.51 3.44
C GLN A 258 -24.07 14.89 3.79
N HIS A 259 -23.40 14.12 4.62
CA HIS A 259 -22.02 14.41 5.05
C HIS A 259 -21.12 13.20 4.94
N GLY A 260 -19.92 13.44 4.41
CA GLY A 260 -18.85 12.47 4.29
C GLY A 260 -17.57 12.91 5.00
N TYR A 261 -16.87 11.95 5.60
CA TYR A 261 -15.59 12.17 6.27
C TYR A 261 -14.53 11.23 5.71
N ILE A 262 -13.39 11.78 5.27
CA ILE A 262 -12.21 11.00 4.92
C ILE A 262 -11.22 11.11 6.08
N TYR A 263 -10.96 9.99 6.75
CA TYR A 263 -9.90 9.91 7.75
C TYR A 263 -8.59 9.49 7.08
N VAL A 264 -7.59 10.36 7.14
CA VAL A 264 -6.28 10.16 6.51
C VAL A 264 -5.18 10.32 7.56
N ARG A 265 -4.15 9.51 7.51
CA ARG A 265 -2.98 9.62 8.38
C ARG A 265 -2.23 10.94 8.17
N ALA A 266 -1.69 11.52 9.25
CA ALA A 266 -0.84 12.71 9.18
C ALA A 266 0.45 12.45 8.39
N GLU A 267 0.91 11.20 8.34
CA GLU A 267 2.10 10.74 7.59
C GLU A 267 1.90 10.71 6.06
N TYR A 268 0.67 10.96 5.57
CA TYR A 268 0.34 11.04 4.16
C TYR A 268 0.03 12.49 3.72
N PRO A 269 1.00 13.42 3.82
CA PRO A 269 0.76 14.84 3.54
C PRO A 269 0.33 15.09 2.09
N GLN A 270 0.84 14.31 1.13
CA GLN A 270 0.50 14.42 -0.28
C GLN A 270 -0.94 13.96 -0.54
N SER A 271 -1.38 12.83 0.04
CA SER A 271 -2.77 12.38 -0.04
C SER A 271 -3.73 13.45 0.52
N VAL A 272 -3.38 14.05 1.68
CA VAL A 272 -4.18 15.13 2.28
C VAL A 272 -4.24 16.36 1.36
N ALA A 273 -3.13 16.75 0.73
CA ALA A 273 -3.08 17.90 -0.17
C ALA A 273 -3.96 17.67 -1.41
N ARG A 274 -3.84 16.51 -2.06
CA ARG A 274 -4.62 16.16 -3.26
C ARG A 274 -6.11 16.00 -2.98
N LEU A 275 -6.48 15.38 -1.87
CA LEU A 275 -7.88 15.27 -1.47
C LEU A 275 -8.49 16.64 -1.17
N LYS A 276 -7.76 17.55 -0.49
CA LYS A 276 -8.24 18.92 -0.27
C LYS A 276 -8.42 19.68 -1.57
N HIS A 277 -7.46 19.54 -2.49
CA HIS A 277 -7.57 20.14 -3.81
C HIS A 277 -8.79 19.60 -4.56
N ALA A 278 -8.95 18.28 -4.63
CA ALA A 278 -10.08 17.66 -5.34
C ALA A 278 -11.45 18.07 -4.76
N ILE A 279 -11.60 18.11 -3.42
CA ILE A 279 -12.82 18.58 -2.78
C ILE A 279 -13.10 20.04 -3.13
N ALA A 280 -12.10 20.92 -3.02
CA ALA A 280 -12.28 22.34 -3.32
C ALA A 280 -12.69 22.59 -4.79
N VAL A 281 -12.04 21.89 -5.74
CA VAL A 281 -12.41 21.96 -7.17
C VAL A 281 -13.84 21.47 -7.40
N LEU A 282 -14.23 20.35 -6.78
CA LEU A 282 -15.58 19.81 -6.93
C LEU A 282 -16.65 20.72 -6.32
N GLU A 283 -16.36 21.39 -5.20
CA GLU A 283 -17.24 22.40 -4.59
C GLU A 283 -17.36 23.64 -5.49
N GLU A 284 -16.23 24.12 -6.05
CA GLU A 284 -16.20 25.25 -6.97
C GLU A 284 -17.04 25.03 -8.23
N VAL A 285 -16.98 23.82 -8.82
CA VAL A 285 -17.73 23.50 -10.04
C VAL A 285 -19.18 23.03 -9.77
N GLY A 286 -19.56 22.77 -8.50
CA GLY A 286 -20.91 22.35 -8.11
C GLY A 286 -21.16 20.85 -8.19
N LEU A 287 -20.11 20.01 -8.25
CA LEU A 287 -20.20 18.55 -8.15
C LEU A 287 -20.13 18.05 -6.70
N LEU A 288 -19.86 18.93 -5.73
CA LEU A 288 -20.05 18.75 -4.28
C LEU A 288 -20.78 19.96 -3.71
N GLY A 289 -21.46 19.77 -2.58
CA GLY A 289 -22.25 20.80 -1.91
C GLY A 289 -23.75 20.54 -2.04
N ASP A 290 -24.50 21.59 -2.31
CA ASP A 290 -25.97 21.55 -2.40
C ASP A 290 -26.44 21.27 -3.83
N ASP A 291 -27.56 20.55 -3.95
CA ASP A 291 -28.30 20.31 -5.20
C ASP A 291 -27.42 19.85 -6.39
N ILE A 292 -26.63 18.82 -6.16
CA ILE A 292 -25.69 18.27 -7.15
C ILE A 292 -26.43 17.86 -8.42
N LEU A 293 -26.01 18.41 -9.57
CA LEU A 293 -26.60 18.18 -10.92
C LEU A 293 -28.11 18.51 -11.00
N GLY A 294 -28.64 19.36 -10.11
CA GLY A 294 -30.05 19.75 -10.10
C GLY A 294 -31.01 18.63 -9.66
N THR A 295 -30.52 17.64 -8.92
CA THR A 295 -31.30 16.45 -8.52
C THR A 295 -31.88 16.52 -7.11
N GLY A 296 -31.60 17.59 -6.35
CA GLY A 296 -31.94 17.72 -4.93
C GLY A 296 -31.01 16.94 -4.00
N PHE A 297 -30.05 16.19 -4.51
CA PHE A 297 -29.03 15.52 -3.71
C PHE A 297 -27.95 16.51 -3.27
N SER A 298 -27.65 16.52 -1.97
CA SER A 298 -26.61 17.37 -1.38
C SER A 298 -25.61 16.51 -0.63
N PHE A 299 -24.32 16.79 -0.82
CA PHE A 299 -23.26 16.04 -0.14
C PHE A 299 -22.04 16.93 0.14
N HIS A 300 -21.67 17.04 1.40
CA HIS A 300 -20.56 17.83 1.90
C HIS A 300 -19.45 16.93 2.42
N MET A 301 -18.20 17.17 2.02
CA MET A 301 -17.08 16.33 2.40
C MET A 301 -16.10 17.04 3.32
N HIS A 302 -15.56 16.28 4.27
CA HIS A 302 -14.63 16.75 5.27
C HIS A 302 -13.41 15.83 5.37
N ILE A 303 -12.22 16.40 5.58
CA ILE A 303 -11.00 15.64 5.84
C ILE A 303 -10.65 15.74 7.31
N ASN A 304 -10.46 14.57 7.94
CA ASN A 304 -9.96 14.44 9.30
C ASN A 304 -8.57 13.80 9.28
N ARG A 305 -7.56 14.50 9.86
CA ARG A 305 -6.19 14.03 9.92
C ARG A 305 -5.94 13.25 11.19
N GLY A 306 -5.58 11.97 11.05
CA GLY A 306 -5.19 11.12 12.16
C GLY A 306 -3.77 11.40 12.65
N ALA A 307 -3.52 11.20 13.94
CA ALA A 307 -2.20 11.34 14.54
C ALA A 307 -1.30 10.08 14.43
N GLY A 308 -1.59 9.18 13.48
CA GLY A 308 -0.76 8.01 13.16
C GLY A 308 -0.96 6.78 14.04
N ALA A 309 -1.97 6.72 14.88
CA ALA A 309 -2.25 5.55 15.72
C ALA A 309 -2.95 4.44 14.91
N PHE A 310 -2.30 3.30 14.74
CA PHE A 310 -2.84 2.14 14.01
C PHE A 310 -4.21 1.66 14.52
N VAL A 311 -4.46 1.79 15.83
CA VAL A 311 -5.75 1.43 16.41
C VAL A 311 -6.92 2.25 15.86
N CYS A 312 -6.66 3.44 15.32
CA CYS A 312 -7.67 4.28 14.68
C CYS A 312 -8.20 3.70 13.36
N GLY A 313 -7.52 2.71 12.76
CA GLY A 313 -8.08 1.90 11.67
C GLY A 313 -9.26 1.02 12.08
N GLU A 314 -9.49 0.76 13.37
CA GLU A 314 -10.71 0.13 13.85
C GLU A 314 -11.87 1.12 13.81
N GLY A 315 -12.98 0.75 13.13
CA GLY A 315 -14.04 1.68 12.77
C GLY A 315 -14.64 2.48 13.93
N SER A 316 -14.81 1.88 15.11
CA SER A 316 -15.35 2.61 16.29
C SER A 316 -14.32 3.51 16.96
N ALA A 317 -13.02 3.18 16.85
CA ALA A 317 -11.94 4.06 17.28
C ALA A 317 -11.81 5.27 16.34
N LEU A 318 -11.95 5.03 15.04
CA LEU A 318 -11.92 6.07 14.00
C LEU A 318 -13.03 7.08 14.20
N THR A 319 -14.29 6.62 14.37
CA THR A 319 -15.42 7.52 14.63
C THR A 319 -15.24 8.30 15.93
N ALA A 320 -14.78 7.67 17.00
CA ALA A 320 -14.48 8.36 18.26
C ALA A 320 -13.40 9.44 18.09
N TYR A 321 -12.39 9.21 17.25
CA TYR A 321 -11.36 10.21 16.96
C TYR A 321 -11.92 11.40 16.17
N ILE A 322 -12.75 11.18 15.13
CA ILE A 322 -13.41 12.25 14.38
C ILE A 322 -14.27 13.11 15.30
N GLU A 323 -14.93 12.51 16.29
CA GLU A 323 -15.73 13.20 17.32
C GLU A 323 -14.89 14.01 18.32
N GLY A 324 -13.54 14.01 18.21
CA GLY A 324 -12.63 14.70 19.12
C GLY A 324 -12.31 13.93 20.41
N SER A 325 -12.72 12.66 20.49
CA SER A 325 -12.43 11.77 21.62
C SER A 325 -11.15 10.97 21.37
N ARG A 326 -10.65 10.26 22.40
CA ARG A 326 -9.55 9.31 22.20
C ARG A 326 -9.98 8.21 21.22
N GLY A 327 -9.14 7.90 20.23
CA GLY A 327 -9.31 6.80 19.28
C GLY A 327 -9.25 5.43 19.96
N ILE A 328 -10.26 5.08 20.73
CA ILE A 328 -10.37 3.83 21.49
C ILE A 328 -11.60 3.07 21.01
N PRO A 329 -11.48 1.77 20.67
CA PRO A 329 -12.59 0.94 20.25
C PRO A 329 -13.74 0.90 21.24
N ARG A 330 -14.97 1.00 20.72
CA ARG A 330 -16.21 0.86 21.50
C ARG A 330 -16.61 -0.61 21.62
N VAL A 331 -17.36 -0.93 22.67
CA VAL A 331 -17.99 -2.26 22.81
C VAL A 331 -19.14 -2.35 21.82
N LYS A 332 -19.30 -3.48 21.18
CA LYS A 332 -20.39 -3.78 20.24
C LYS A 332 -21.30 -4.85 20.83
N PRO A 333 -22.64 -4.76 20.71
CA PRO A 333 -23.46 -3.70 20.13
C PRO A 333 -23.46 -2.41 20.97
N PRO A 334 -23.87 -1.22 20.40
CA PRO A 334 -24.32 -1.03 19.02
C PRO A 334 -23.18 -1.08 18.01
N ARG A 335 -23.50 -1.43 16.75
CA ARG A 335 -22.54 -1.41 15.63
C ARG A 335 -22.51 -0.04 14.97
N THR A 336 -21.45 0.26 14.23
CA THR A 336 -21.28 1.53 13.52
C THR A 336 -22.43 1.85 12.55
N VAL A 337 -23.01 0.83 11.95
CA VAL A 337 -24.19 0.95 11.06
C VAL A 337 -25.46 1.38 11.78
N GLU A 338 -25.51 1.19 13.10
CA GLU A 338 -26.62 1.57 13.98
C GLU A 338 -26.31 2.89 14.69
N GLN A 339 -25.15 2.99 15.32
CA GLN A 339 -24.66 4.15 16.07
C GLN A 339 -23.16 4.34 15.83
N GLY A 340 -22.82 4.97 14.73
CA GLY A 340 -21.45 5.30 14.32
C GLY A 340 -21.03 6.70 14.75
N LEU A 341 -20.73 7.56 13.78
CA LEU A 341 -20.29 8.93 13.99
C LEU A 341 -21.41 9.76 14.66
N TRP A 342 -21.09 10.40 15.80
CA TRP A 342 -22.05 11.12 16.66
C TRP A 342 -23.31 10.32 17.00
N ALA A 343 -23.13 9.02 17.22
CA ALA A 343 -24.19 8.06 17.50
C ALA A 343 -25.26 7.98 16.40
N LYS A 344 -24.94 8.35 15.14
CA LYS A 344 -25.81 8.25 13.97
C LYS A 344 -25.47 7.04 13.11
N PRO A 345 -26.42 6.51 12.32
CA PRO A 345 -26.14 5.45 11.35
C PRO A 345 -25.00 5.85 10.40
N THR A 346 -24.01 5.00 10.26
CA THR A 346 -22.80 5.35 9.52
C THR A 346 -22.32 4.19 8.63
N VAL A 347 -22.19 4.46 7.32
CA VAL A 347 -21.45 3.59 6.41
C VAL A 347 -19.97 3.91 6.53
N LEU A 348 -19.19 2.93 6.97
CA LEU A 348 -17.75 3.05 7.06
C LEU A 348 -17.10 2.00 6.17
N ASN A 349 -16.41 2.42 5.12
CA ASN A 349 -15.64 1.58 4.22
C ASN A 349 -14.20 2.11 4.06
N ASN A 350 -13.30 1.26 3.57
CA ASN A 350 -11.92 1.60 3.25
C ASN A 350 -11.82 2.30 1.89
N VAL A 351 -10.71 2.99 1.62
CA VAL A 351 -10.40 3.71 0.37
C VAL A 351 -10.56 2.84 -0.87
N GLU A 352 -9.89 1.69 -0.92
CA GLU A 352 -9.95 0.77 -2.06
C GLU A 352 -11.37 0.24 -2.28
N THR A 353 -12.14 0.05 -1.20
CA THR A 353 -13.53 -0.39 -1.30
C THR A 353 -14.38 0.66 -2.04
N TYR A 354 -14.29 1.94 -1.66
CA TYR A 354 -15.03 3.00 -2.36
C TYR A 354 -14.56 3.17 -3.80
N ALA A 355 -13.26 3.10 -4.08
CA ALA A 355 -12.70 3.24 -5.42
C ALA A 355 -13.16 2.14 -6.42
N ASN A 356 -13.70 1.02 -5.94
CA ASN A 356 -14.31 -0.01 -6.78
C ASN A 356 -15.76 0.33 -7.20
N ILE A 357 -16.48 1.12 -6.40
CA ILE A 357 -17.92 1.33 -6.57
C ILE A 357 -18.28 1.93 -7.94
N PRO A 358 -17.57 2.95 -8.46
CA PRO A 358 -17.90 3.50 -9.77
C PRO A 358 -17.95 2.45 -10.90
N GLU A 359 -16.98 1.54 -10.96
CA GLU A 359 -16.97 0.49 -11.98
C GLU A 359 -18.11 -0.54 -11.78
N ILE A 360 -18.47 -0.84 -10.53
CA ILE A 360 -19.59 -1.74 -10.23
C ILE A 360 -20.90 -1.13 -10.78
N ILE A 361 -21.13 0.15 -10.55
CA ILE A 361 -22.34 0.84 -11.02
C ILE A 361 -22.36 0.96 -12.54
N LEU A 362 -21.21 1.28 -13.16
CA LEU A 362 -21.13 1.41 -14.62
C LEU A 362 -21.34 0.08 -15.34
N LYS A 363 -20.64 -0.96 -14.92
CA LYS A 363 -20.56 -2.25 -15.64
C LYS A 363 -21.50 -3.32 -15.09
N GLY A 364 -22.08 -3.09 -13.92
CA GLY A 364 -23.00 -4.00 -13.27
C GLY A 364 -22.34 -5.02 -12.36
N ALA A 365 -23.15 -5.57 -11.45
CA ALA A 365 -22.74 -6.53 -10.44
C ALA A 365 -22.15 -7.82 -11.05
N ASP A 366 -22.77 -8.34 -12.10
CA ASP A 366 -22.35 -9.59 -12.75
C ASP A 366 -20.97 -9.48 -13.38
N TRP A 367 -20.66 -8.33 -14.00
CA TRP A 367 -19.31 -8.06 -14.49
C TRP A 367 -18.26 -8.12 -13.37
N TYR A 368 -18.56 -7.49 -12.24
CA TYR A 368 -17.61 -7.49 -11.10
C TYR A 368 -17.44 -8.90 -10.53
N ARG A 369 -18.52 -9.68 -10.45
CA ARG A 369 -18.50 -11.09 -10.01
C ARG A 369 -17.75 -12.02 -10.96
N SER A 370 -17.66 -11.67 -12.25
CA SER A 370 -16.90 -12.48 -13.23
C SER A 370 -15.38 -12.40 -13.01
N ILE A 371 -14.92 -11.49 -12.14
CA ILE A 371 -13.51 -11.30 -11.79
C ILE A 371 -13.30 -11.83 -10.37
N GLY A 372 -12.19 -12.54 -10.15
CA GLY A 372 -11.87 -13.09 -8.82
C GLY A 372 -12.46 -14.46 -8.57
N THR A 373 -12.70 -14.79 -7.30
CA THR A 373 -13.32 -16.06 -6.89
C THR A 373 -14.79 -15.87 -6.50
N GLU A 374 -15.56 -16.94 -6.46
CA GLU A 374 -16.98 -16.91 -6.09
C GLU A 374 -17.19 -16.24 -4.71
N GLY A 375 -16.37 -16.60 -3.72
CA GLY A 375 -16.45 -16.05 -2.35
C GLY A 375 -15.76 -14.68 -2.18
N SER A 376 -14.94 -14.26 -3.16
CA SER A 376 -14.18 -13.01 -3.12
C SER A 376 -14.11 -12.38 -4.51
N PRO A 377 -15.20 -11.77 -5.00
CA PRO A 377 -15.23 -11.14 -6.31
C PRO A 377 -14.34 -9.90 -6.43
N GLY A 378 -13.98 -9.57 -7.68
CA GLY A 378 -13.22 -8.39 -8.05
C GLY A 378 -11.73 -8.56 -7.89
N THR A 379 -11.04 -7.41 -7.84
CA THR A 379 -9.59 -7.31 -7.70
C THR A 379 -9.18 -6.92 -6.27
N LYS A 380 -7.89 -7.03 -6.00
CA LYS A 380 -7.25 -6.51 -4.79
C LYS A 380 -5.93 -5.86 -5.14
N THR A 381 -5.70 -4.69 -4.56
CA THR A 381 -4.40 -4.03 -4.63
C THR A 381 -3.46 -4.59 -3.56
N PHE A 382 -2.21 -4.87 -3.94
CA PHE A 382 -1.18 -5.31 -3.02
C PHE A 382 0.07 -4.45 -3.11
N SER A 383 0.67 -4.13 -1.96
CA SER A 383 2.04 -3.64 -1.89
C SER A 383 2.98 -4.83 -1.78
N LEU A 384 3.81 -5.03 -2.79
CA LEU A 384 4.78 -6.11 -2.87
C LEU A 384 6.15 -5.58 -2.44
N THR A 385 6.66 -6.10 -1.33
CA THR A 385 7.89 -5.63 -0.66
C THR A 385 8.74 -6.78 -0.13
N GLY A 386 9.89 -6.48 0.46
CA GLY A 386 10.80 -7.45 1.06
C GLY A 386 11.89 -7.91 0.09
N SER A 387 12.26 -9.19 0.16
CA SER A 387 13.33 -9.79 -0.66
C SER A 387 12.87 -10.14 -2.08
N ILE A 388 12.08 -9.27 -2.71
CA ILE A 388 11.52 -9.43 -4.06
C ILE A 388 12.27 -8.58 -5.07
N GLU A 389 12.42 -9.08 -6.29
CA GLU A 389 13.14 -8.38 -7.36
C GLU A 389 12.51 -7.04 -7.74
N ASN A 390 11.18 -7.00 -7.91
CA ASN A 390 10.45 -5.78 -8.22
C ASN A 390 9.54 -5.42 -7.05
N THR A 391 9.91 -4.38 -6.32
CA THR A 391 9.08 -3.78 -5.27
C THR A 391 8.10 -2.79 -5.87
N GLY A 392 6.82 -2.86 -5.49
CA GLY A 392 5.84 -1.91 -6.00
C GLY A 392 4.40 -2.22 -5.65
N LEU A 393 3.51 -1.52 -6.36
CA LEU A 393 2.07 -1.63 -6.22
C LEU A 393 1.47 -2.43 -7.38
N ILE A 394 0.73 -3.47 -7.06
CA ILE A 394 0.05 -4.32 -8.04
C ILE A 394 -1.44 -4.40 -7.76
N GLU A 395 -2.23 -4.66 -8.80
CA GLU A 395 -3.64 -5.00 -8.68
C GLU A 395 -3.93 -6.25 -9.50
N VAL A 396 -4.44 -7.27 -8.84
CA VAL A 396 -4.71 -8.58 -9.44
C VAL A 396 -6.11 -9.08 -9.05
N PRO A 397 -6.74 -9.98 -9.82
CA PRO A 397 -7.96 -10.65 -9.42
C PRO A 397 -7.79 -11.34 -8.06
N MET A 398 -8.82 -11.30 -7.23
CA MET A 398 -8.85 -12.13 -6.03
C MET A 398 -8.73 -13.60 -6.44
N GLY A 399 -7.91 -14.38 -5.72
CA GLY A 399 -7.62 -15.77 -6.07
C GLY A 399 -6.36 -15.98 -6.92
N THR A 400 -5.72 -14.91 -7.41
CA THR A 400 -4.36 -15.02 -7.98
C THR A 400 -3.43 -15.62 -6.93
N THR A 401 -2.62 -16.60 -7.31
CA THR A 401 -1.77 -17.32 -6.37
C THR A 401 -0.55 -16.52 -5.93
N LEU A 402 0.01 -16.84 -4.78
CA LEU A 402 1.26 -16.24 -4.32
C LEU A 402 2.42 -16.53 -5.30
N ARG A 403 2.41 -17.71 -5.94
CA ARG A 403 3.39 -18.07 -6.95
C ARG A 403 3.37 -17.10 -8.13
N GLU A 404 2.19 -16.85 -8.69
CA GLU A 404 2.02 -15.88 -9.79
C GLU A 404 2.44 -14.47 -9.37
N ILE A 405 2.06 -14.03 -8.15
CA ILE A 405 2.42 -12.71 -7.65
C ILE A 405 3.94 -12.57 -7.45
N ILE A 406 4.57 -13.53 -6.79
CA ILE A 406 5.99 -13.43 -6.42
C ILE A 406 6.90 -13.65 -7.62
N PHE A 407 6.66 -14.71 -8.40
CA PHE A 407 7.58 -15.12 -9.45
C PHE A 407 7.24 -14.52 -10.81
N ASP A 408 5.96 -14.53 -11.20
CA ASP A 408 5.55 -14.08 -12.53
C ASP A 408 5.43 -12.56 -12.64
N ILE A 409 4.87 -11.90 -11.61
CA ILE A 409 4.72 -10.45 -11.56
C ILE A 409 5.95 -9.83 -10.90
N GLY A 410 6.25 -10.23 -9.66
CA GLY A 410 7.35 -9.70 -8.86
C GLY A 410 8.75 -10.03 -9.39
N GLY A 411 8.85 -11.06 -10.24
CA GLY A 411 10.08 -11.45 -10.91
C GLY A 411 11.01 -12.34 -10.08
N GLY A 412 10.50 -12.91 -8.98
CA GLY A 412 11.26 -13.77 -8.08
C GLY A 412 12.01 -13.00 -7.00
N LEU A 413 12.89 -13.71 -6.31
CA LEU A 413 13.67 -13.16 -5.21
C LEU A 413 14.93 -12.45 -5.69
N LYS A 414 15.37 -11.45 -4.95
CA LYS A 414 16.63 -10.73 -5.22
C LYS A 414 17.83 -11.69 -5.19
N SER A 415 18.75 -11.46 -6.10
CA SER A 415 20.04 -12.20 -6.16
C SER A 415 19.92 -13.72 -6.28
N GLY A 416 18.76 -14.24 -6.69
CA GLY A 416 18.53 -15.68 -6.83
C GLY A 416 18.44 -16.44 -5.50
N ALA A 417 18.20 -15.75 -4.38
CA ALA A 417 17.99 -16.38 -3.08
C ALA A 417 16.76 -17.30 -3.07
N ALA A 418 16.75 -18.32 -2.22
CA ALA A 418 15.61 -19.22 -2.08
C ALA A 418 14.45 -18.54 -1.35
N PHE A 419 13.21 -18.82 -1.79
CA PHE A 419 12.00 -18.37 -1.11
C PHE A 419 11.89 -19.09 0.22
N LYS A 420 11.58 -18.35 1.27
CA LYS A 420 11.32 -18.90 2.60
C LYS A 420 9.87 -18.75 3.02
N ALA A 421 9.36 -17.52 2.94
CA ALA A 421 8.01 -17.22 3.39
C ALA A 421 7.51 -15.88 2.83
N VAL A 422 6.22 -15.63 2.98
CA VAL A 422 5.60 -14.33 2.79
C VAL A 422 4.72 -13.98 3.98
N GLN A 423 4.92 -12.82 4.58
CA GLN A 423 3.97 -12.25 5.54
C GLN A 423 2.87 -11.55 4.77
N ILE A 424 1.63 -11.97 5.01
CA ILE A 424 0.43 -11.36 4.42
C ILE A 424 -0.42 -10.72 5.51
N GLY A 425 -1.04 -9.56 5.21
CA GLY A 425 -1.93 -8.85 6.13
C GLY A 425 -1.20 -8.11 7.25
N GLY A 426 0.09 -7.84 7.07
CA GLY A 426 0.90 -7.07 8.02
C GLY A 426 0.90 -7.65 9.43
N PRO A 427 0.83 -6.80 10.47
CA PRO A 427 0.84 -7.21 11.88
C PRO A 427 -0.44 -7.93 12.32
N SER A 428 -1.48 -7.90 11.49
CA SER A 428 -2.76 -8.57 11.72
C SER A 428 -2.88 -9.90 10.99
N GLY A 429 -1.89 -10.27 10.19
CA GLY A 429 -1.91 -11.44 9.33
C GLY A 429 -1.03 -12.58 9.80
N GLY A 430 -0.69 -13.46 8.85
CA GLY A 430 0.11 -14.65 9.11
C GLY A 430 1.22 -14.85 8.08
N CYS A 431 2.11 -15.76 8.40
CA CYS A 431 3.22 -16.14 7.56
C CYS A 431 2.88 -17.42 6.78
N LEU A 432 2.97 -17.37 5.45
CA LEU A 432 2.75 -18.48 4.53
C LEU A 432 4.09 -18.93 3.95
N THR A 433 4.24 -20.27 3.80
CA THR A 433 5.47 -20.93 3.35
C THR A 433 5.35 -21.40 1.90
N GLU A 434 6.37 -22.10 1.40
CA GLU A 434 6.42 -22.64 0.04
C GLU A 434 5.21 -23.57 -0.28
N GLU A 435 4.75 -24.35 0.69
CA GLU A 435 3.57 -25.21 0.56
C GLU A 435 2.28 -24.46 0.22
N HIS A 436 2.27 -23.14 0.49
CA HIS A 436 1.10 -22.29 0.29
C HIS A 436 1.17 -21.44 -0.98
N LEU A 437 2.23 -21.55 -1.80
CA LEU A 437 2.43 -20.73 -2.99
C LEU A 437 1.29 -20.83 -4.00
N ASP A 438 0.65 -21.98 -4.09
CA ASP A 438 -0.43 -22.26 -5.06
C ASP A 438 -1.84 -22.10 -4.45
N VAL A 439 -1.93 -21.63 -3.20
CA VAL A 439 -3.22 -21.32 -2.56
C VAL A 439 -3.81 -20.07 -3.19
N PRO A 440 -5.09 -20.06 -3.60
CA PRO A 440 -5.78 -18.87 -4.04
C PRO A 440 -5.74 -17.76 -2.97
N LEU A 441 -5.25 -16.57 -3.34
CA LEU A 441 -5.15 -15.44 -2.43
C LEU A 441 -6.51 -14.73 -2.32
N ASP A 442 -7.40 -15.31 -1.53
CA ASP A 442 -8.73 -14.78 -1.24
C ASP A 442 -9.05 -14.84 0.27
N PHE A 443 -10.15 -14.20 0.69
CA PHE A 443 -10.48 -14.04 2.11
C PHE A 443 -10.78 -15.39 2.83
N ASP A 444 -11.21 -16.39 2.11
CA ASP A 444 -11.66 -17.66 2.71
C ASP A 444 -10.56 -18.72 2.62
N SER A 445 -9.80 -18.77 1.53
CA SER A 445 -8.75 -19.76 1.31
C SER A 445 -7.56 -19.58 2.25
N VAL A 446 -7.02 -18.35 2.39
CA VAL A 446 -5.87 -18.10 3.28
C VAL A 446 -6.21 -18.27 4.77
N LYS A 447 -7.48 -18.09 5.14
CA LYS A 447 -7.94 -18.24 6.52
C LYS A 447 -7.76 -19.66 7.03
N LYS A 448 -7.85 -20.66 6.16
CA LYS A 448 -7.64 -22.09 6.50
C LYS A 448 -6.21 -22.35 7.02
N TYR A 449 -5.27 -21.51 6.63
CA TYR A 449 -3.86 -21.60 7.01
C TYR A 449 -3.48 -20.64 8.14
N GLY A 450 -4.47 -19.99 8.78
CA GLY A 450 -4.24 -19.07 9.90
C GLY A 450 -3.75 -17.69 9.46
N ALA A 451 -3.88 -17.37 8.17
CA ALA A 451 -3.54 -16.06 7.61
C ALA A 451 -4.81 -15.27 7.25
N ILE A 452 -4.67 -13.97 7.03
CA ILE A 452 -5.72 -13.10 6.48
C ILE A 452 -5.13 -12.26 5.34
N VAL A 453 -5.95 -11.94 4.34
CA VAL A 453 -5.51 -11.05 3.24
C VAL A 453 -5.08 -9.69 3.77
N GLY A 454 -5.72 -9.22 4.85
CA GLY A 454 -5.43 -7.94 5.45
C GLY A 454 -5.72 -6.78 4.51
N SER A 455 -5.01 -5.67 4.70
CA SER A 455 -5.09 -4.49 3.84
C SER A 455 -4.46 -4.72 2.46
N GLY A 456 -3.56 -5.69 2.31
CA GLY A 456 -2.87 -6.02 1.06
C GLY A 456 -1.35 -5.89 1.11
N GLY A 457 -0.76 -5.76 2.30
CA GLY A 457 0.69 -5.81 2.45
C GLY A 457 1.23 -7.23 2.25
N LEU A 458 2.17 -7.40 1.33
CA LEU A 458 2.92 -8.63 1.07
C LEU A 458 4.40 -8.36 1.29
N VAL A 459 4.98 -9.02 2.32
CA VAL A 459 6.42 -8.93 2.60
C VAL A 459 7.06 -10.28 2.32
N VAL A 460 7.77 -10.36 1.21
CA VAL A 460 8.47 -11.58 0.78
C VAL A 460 9.79 -11.72 1.54
N MET A 461 10.06 -12.91 2.03
CA MET A 461 11.23 -13.25 2.84
C MET A 461 12.01 -14.39 2.19
N ASP A 462 13.33 -14.25 2.17
CA ASP A 462 14.27 -15.24 1.67
C ASP A 462 14.87 -16.12 2.78
N GLU A 463 15.69 -17.06 2.39
CA GLU A 463 16.40 -17.99 3.27
C GLU A 463 17.24 -17.30 4.36
N ASN A 464 17.67 -16.04 4.14
CA ASN A 464 18.47 -15.25 5.08
C ASN A 464 17.62 -14.48 6.10
N THR A 465 16.31 -14.70 6.12
CA THR A 465 15.41 -14.05 7.07
C THR A 465 15.22 -14.90 8.32
N CYS A 466 15.40 -14.32 9.51
CA CYS A 466 15.12 -14.99 10.78
C CYS A 466 13.65 -14.84 11.16
N MET A 467 12.91 -15.93 11.25
CA MET A 467 11.48 -15.91 11.53
C MET A 467 11.14 -15.54 12.98
N VAL A 468 12.06 -15.80 13.91
CA VAL A 468 11.91 -15.38 15.32
C VAL A 468 12.01 -13.85 15.45
N GLU A 469 12.94 -13.22 14.71
CA GLU A 469 13.07 -11.76 14.66
C GLU A 469 11.88 -11.10 13.96
N VAL A 470 11.34 -11.72 12.91
CA VAL A 470 10.10 -11.28 12.24
C VAL A 470 8.93 -11.28 13.23
N ALA A 471 8.76 -12.37 13.98
CA ALA A 471 7.74 -12.46 15.03
C ALA A 471 7.91 -11.36 16.10
N ARG A 472 9.16 -11.15 16.58
CA ARG A 472 9.48 -10.10 17.54
C ARG A 472 9.16 -8.71 16.98
N PHE A 473 9.50 -8.44 15.72
CA PHE A 473 9.23 -7.16 15.05
C PHE A 473 7.73 -6.85 15.03
N PHE A 474 6.90 -7.76 14.53
CA PHE A 474 5.45 -7.56 14.48
C PHE A 474 4.81 -7.46 15.87
N MET A 475 5.26 -8.28 16.83
CA MET A 475 4.78 -8.18 18.20
C MET A 475 5.18 -6.85 18.85
N GLY A 476 6.40 -6.37 18.60
CA GLY A 476 6.85 -5.05 19.05
C GLY A 476 6.02 -3.92 18.46
N PHE A 477 5.65 -4.01 17.20
CA PHE A 477 4.75 -3.05 16.56
C PHE A 477 3.37 -3.07 17.24
N THR A 478 2.70 -4.21 17.30
CA THR A 478 1.34 -4.31 17.86
C THR A 478 1.29 -3.96 19.36
N GLN A 479 2.35 -4.23 20.10
CA GLN A 479 2.45 -3.83 21.51
C GLN A 479 2.47 -2.30 21.67
N ARG A 480 3.21 -1.57 20.82
CA ARG A 480 3.23 -0.10 20.83
C ARG A 480 1.90 0.51 20.39
N GLU A 481 1.21 -0.13 19.45
CA GLU A 481 -0.05 0.31 18.88
C GLU A 481 -1.28 -0.09 19.72
N SER A 482 -1.09 -0.82 20.80
CA SER A 482 -2.20 -1.17 21.69
C SER A 482 -2.77 0.07 22.38
N CYS A 483 -4.09 0.29 22.24
CA CYS A 483 -4.78 1.40 22.92
C CYS A 483 -4.82 1.26 24.46
N GLY A 484 -4.44 0.09 24.99
CA GLY A 484 -4.40 -0.20 26.43
C GLY A 484 -5.75 -0.46 27.09
N LYS A 485 -6.87 -0.48 26.35
CA LYS A 485 -8.21 -0.63 26.94
C LYS A 485 -8.46 -2.00 27.58
N CYS A 486 -8.16 -3.10 26.87
CA CYS A 486 -8.43 -4.44 27.39
C CYS A 486 -7.16 -5.14 27.90
N GLY A 487 -7.28 -5.85 29.03
CA GLY A 487 -6.16 -6.56 29.67
C GLY A 487 -5.44 -7.56 28.76
N PRO A 488 -6.16 -8.44 28.04
CA PRO A 488 -5.52 -9.43 27.17
C PRO A 488 -4.54 -8.80 26.16
N CYS A 489 -4.94 -7.74 25.46
CA CYS A 489 -4.07 -7.04 24.53
C CYS A 489 -2.97 -6.25 25.26
N ARG A 490 -3.31 -5.35 26.21
CA ARG A 490 -2.36 -4.48 26.91
C ARG A 490 -1.23 -5.24 27.59
N ILE A 491 -1.57 -6.28 28.35
CA ILE A 491 -0.61 -7.07 29.15
C ILE A 491 -0.04 -8.22 28.31
N GLY A 492 -0.90 -8.93 27.59
CA GLY A 492 -0.49 -10.13 26.85
C GLY A 492 0.50 -9.85 25.75
N THR A 493 0.30 -8.81 24.92
CA THR A 493 1.27 -8.45 23.87
C THR A 493 2.62 -8.07 24.44
N LYS A 494 2.64 -7.38 25.59
CA LYS A 494 3.89 -7.05 26.29
C LYS A 494 4.60 -8.31 26.78
N ARG A 495 3.88 -9.26 27.38
CA ARG A 495 4.48 -10.53 27.85
C ARG A 495 5.01 -11.36 26.68
N MET A 496 4.26 -11.46 25.56
CA MET A 496 4.76 -12.16 24.37
C MET A 496 6.02 -11.50 23.81
N LEU A 497 6.06 -10.16 23.75
CA LEU A 497 7.24 -9.43 23.29
C LEU A 497 8.47 -9.74 24.17
N GLU A 498 8.32 -9.71 25.50
CA GLU A 498 9.42 -10.00 26.44
C GLU A 498 9.95 -11.42 26.27
N ILE A 499 9.08 -12.41 26.01
CA ILE A 499 9.51 -13.78 25.72
C ILE A 499 10.30 -13.82 24.39
N LEU A 500 9.82 -13.18 23.34
CA LEU A 500 10.54 -13.13 22.06
C LEU A 500 11.87 -12.40 22.19
N GLU A 501 11.94 -11.29 22.93
CA GLU A 501 13.19 -10.58 23.25
C GLU A 501 14.16 -11.47 24.02
N LYS A 502 13.67 -12.28 24.98
CA LYS A 502 14.45 -13.28 25.73
C LYS A 502 15.05 -14.33 24.78
N ILE A 503 14.26 -14.82 23.81
CA ILE A 503 14.70 -15.83 22.83
C ILE A 503 15.78 -15.25 21.90
N VAL A 504 15.57 -14.09 21.27
CA VAL A 504 16.55 -13.48 20.35
C VAL A 504 17.81 -13.00 21.07
N ALA A 505 17.75 -12.82 22.39
CA ALA A 505 18.91 -12.54 23.24
C ALA A 505 19.69 -13.80 23.66
N GLY A 506 19.31 -14.99 23.17
CA GLY A 506 19.97 -16.28 23.52
C GLY A 506 19.67 -16.79 24.93
N LYS A 507 18.66 -16.22 25.59
CA LYS A 507 18.26 -16.56 26.97
C LYS A 507 16.96 -17.34 27.05
N GLY A 508 16.39 -17.72 25.89
CA GLY A 508 15.15 -18.47 25.79
C GLY A 508 15.27 -19.87 26.42
N GLU A 509 14.15 -20.39 26.85
CA GLU A 509 13.94 -21.72 27.41
C GLU A 509 12.83 -22.43 26.64
N MET A 510 12.83 -23.78 26.61
CA MET A 510 11.84 -24.55 25.82
C MET A 510 10.40 -24.27 26.26
N GLU A 511 10.18 -24.05 27.56
CA GLU A 511 8.87 -23.67 28.11
C GLU A 511 8.34 -22.33 27.56
N ASP A 512 9.21 -21.46 27.05
CA ASP A 512 8.81 -20.17 26.49
C ASP A 512 7.97 -20.37 25.22
N LEU A 513 8.15 -21.48 24.48
CA LEU A 513 7.35 -21.81 23.30
C LEU A 513 5.90 -22.12 23.66
N ASP A 514 5.70 -22.91 24.70
CA ASP A 514 4.36 -23.26 25.21
C ASP A 514 3.66 -22.01 25.80
N LYS A 515 4.42 -21.14 26.47
CA LYS A 515 3.92 -19.85 26.97
C LYS A 515 3.49 -18.93 25.84
N LEU A 516 4.26 -18.84 24.75
CA LEU A 516 3.91 -18.04 23.56
C LEU A 516 2.61 -18.54 22.91
N GLU A 517 2.48 -19.85 22.75
CA GLU A 517 1.28 -20.47 22.15
C GLU A 517 0.04 -20.25 23.01
N HIS A 518 0.15 -20.48 24.32
CA HIS A 518 -0.95 -20.25 25.27
C HIS A 518 -1.39 -18.79 25.32
N LEU A 519 -0.43 -17.87 25.50
CA LEU A 519 -0.71 -16.43 25.54
C LEU A 519 -1.29 -15.93 24.21
N GLY A 520 -0.75 -16.39 23.08
CA GLY A 520 -1.24 -16.02 21.77
C GLY A 520 -2.70 -16.40 21.57
N ASN A 521 -3.06 -17.63 21.88
CA ASN A 521 -4.46 -18.08 21.80
C ASN A 521 -5.37 -17.33 22.78
N PHE A 522 -4.91 -17.09 24.01
CA PHE A 522 -5.67 -16.30 25.00
C PHE A 522 -5.94 -14.88 24.52
N ILE A 523 -4.94 -14.18 23.96
CA ILE A 523 -5.07 -12.81 23.45
C ILE A 523 -6.06 -12.79 22.28
N LYS A 524 -5.91 -13.74 21.34
CA LYS A 524 -6.78 -13.89 20.16
C LYS A 524 -8.26 -14.01 20.55
N ASP A 525 -8.55 -14.84 21.54
CA ASP A 525 -9.92 -15.19 21.91
C ASP A 525 -10.57 -14.16 22.84
N ARG A 526 -9.78 -13.45 23.67
CA ARG A 526 -10.27 -12.60 24.76
C ARG A 526 -10.11 -11.11 24.52
N SER A 527 -9.44 -10.68 23.45
CA SER A 527 -9.32 -9.25 23.13
C SER A 527 -10.62 -8.64 22.64
N LEU A 528 -10.82 -7.35 22.90
CA LEU A 528 -12.03 -6.62 22.57
C LEU A 528 -12.20 -6.35 21.07
N CYS A 529 -11.15 -5.88 20.41
CA CYS A 529 -11.20 -5.43 19.02
C CYS A 529 -10.31 -6.28 18.09
N GLY A 530 -10.42 -6.01 16.78
CA GLY A 530 -9.66 -6.71 15.73
C GLY A 530 -8.14 -6.65 15.95
N LEU A 531 -7.58 -5.49 16.32
CA LEU A 531 -6.15 -5.36 16.59
C LEU A 531 -5.66 -6.36 17.64
N GLY A 532 -6.31 -6.43 18.80
CA GLY A 532 -5.90 -7.37 19.83
C GLY A 532 -6.11 -8.81 19.43
N LYS A 533 -7.19 -9.13 18.71
CA LYS A 533 -7.48 -10.50 18.25
C LYS A 533 -6.49 -11.00 17.21
N SER A 534 -5.97 -10.12 16.38
CA SER A 534 -5.01 -10.48 15.33
C SER A 534 -3.54 -10.32 15.75
N ALA A 535 -3.24 -9.52 16.77
CA ALA A 535 -1.88 -9.26 17.25
C ALA A 535 -0.97 -10.49 17.42
N PRO A 536 -1.45 -11.64 17.94
CA PRO A 536 -0.60 -12.82 18.09
C PRO A 536 -0.42 -13.65 16.81
N LEU A 537 -1.17 -13.39 15.73
CA LEU A 537 -1.16 -14.25 14.53
C LEU A 537 0.22 -14.36 13.86
N PRO A 538 1.03 -13.30 13.71
CA PRO A 538 2.39 -13.44 13.18
C PRO A 538 3.26 -14.37 14.04
N VAL A 539 3.14 -14.30 15.36
CA VAL A 539 3.91 -15.17 16.28
C VAL A 539 3.42 -16.61 16.18
N LEU A 540 2.11 -16.83 16.25
CA LEU A 540 1.53 -18.18 16.18
C LEU A 540 1.83 -18.87 14.84
N SER A 541 1.78 -18.13 13.72
CA SER A 541 2.08 -18.69 12.40
C SER A 541 3.57 -19.00 12.22
N THR A 542 4.46 -18.13 12.68
CA THR A 542 5.91 -18.41 12.63
C THR A 542 6.29 -19.52 13.57
N LEU A 543 5.71 -19.60 14.78
CA LEU A 543 5.96 -20.69 15.73
C LEU A 543 5.47 -22.03 15.17
N LYS A 544 4.34 -22.06 14.45
CA LYS A 544 3.82 -23.25 13.79
C LYS A 544 4.72 -23.71 12.63
N ASN A 545 5.10 -22.79 11.74
CA ASN A 545 5.72 -23.13 10.47
C ASN A 545 7.26 -23.20 10.55
N PHE A 546 7.87 -22.59 11.57
CA PHE A 546 9.32 -22.48 11.74
C PHE A 546 9.76 -22.81 13.17
N ARG A 547 9.09 -23.79 13.81
CA ARG A 547 9.39 -24.18 15.18
C ARG A 547 10.87 -24.53 15.40
N ASP A 548 11.48 -25.15 14.39
CA ASP A 548 12.91 -25.55 14.45
C ASP A 548 13.85 -24.34 14.61
N GLU A 549 13.54 -23.20 13.98
CA GLU A 549 14.34 -21.98 14.20
C GLU A 549 14.23 -21.47 15.64
N TYR A 550 13.06 -21.56 16.26
CA TYR A 550 12.91 -21.22 17.67
C TYR A 550 13.72 -22.16 18.57
N VAL A 551 13.69 -23.47 18.29
CA VAL A 551 14.47 -24.48 19.01
C VAL A 551 15.96 -24.20 18.85
N GLU A 552 16.46 -23.94 17.64
CA GLU A 552 17.87 -23.58 17.38
C GLU A 552 18.29 -22.35 18.17
N HIS A 553 17.45 -21.29 18.24
CA HIS A 553 17.71 -20.11 19.05
C HIS A 553 17.79 -20.41 20.55
N ILE A 554 16.97 -21.36 21.03
CA ILE A 554 16.86 -21.70 22.45
C ILE A 554 17.94 -22.71 22.87
N VAL A 555 18.10 -23.79 22.11
CA VAL A 555 18.99 -24.92 22.48
C VAL A 555 20.41 -24.63 22.02
N ASP A 556 20.59 -24.35 20.72
CA ASP A 556 21.91 -24.21 20.11
C ASP A 556 22.49 -22.81 20.27
N LYS A 557 21.69 -21.85 20.75
CA LYS A 557 22.03 -20.44 20.86
C LYS A 557 22.54 -19.86 19.55
N LYS A 558 21.95 -20.30 18.44
CA LYS A 558 22.34 -19.97 17.08
C LYS A 558 21.17 -19.35 16.31
N CYS A 559 21.49 -18.40 15.44
CA CYS A 559 20.57 -17.80 14.47
C CYS A 559 21.13 -18.06 13.07
N ALA A 560 20.53 -18.97 12.32
CA ALA A 560 20.99 -19.34 10.97
C ALA A 560 21.07 -18.13 10.00
N ALA A 561 20.18 -17.16 10.15
CA ALA A 561 20.17 -15.91 9.39
C ALA A 561 21.19 -14.86 9.89
N HIS A 562 21.89 -15.11 10.98
CA HIS A 562 22.89 -14.22 11.59
C HIS A 562 22.39 -12.79 11.92
N VAL A 563 21.07 -12.56 12.04
CA VAL A 563 20.48 -11.24 12.33
C VAL A 563 20.35 -10.97 13.83
N CYS A 564 20.23 -12.00 14.66
CA CYS A 564 20.13 -11.89 16.13
C CYS A 564 21.49 -11.56 16.76
N LYS A 565 21.71 -10.30 17.11
CA LYS A 565 23.02 -9.78 17.55
C LYS A 565 23.65 -10.60 18.68
N ALA A 566 22.84 -11.05 19.64
CA ALA A 566 23.33 -11.80 20.79
C ALA A 566 23.91 -13.18 20.43
N MET A 567 23.54 -13.74 19.28
CA MET A 567 23.95 -15.06 18.81
C MET A 567 25.03 -15.01 17.73
N ARG A 568 25.40 -13.81 17.23
CA ARG A 568 26.47 -13.67 16.24
C ARG A 568 27.82 -14.02 16.86
N SER A 569 28.64 -14.70 16.11
CA SER A 569 30.06 -14.81 16.37
C SER A 569 30.85 -14.34 15.16
N TYR A 570 31.93 -13.63 15.39
CA TYR A 570 32.80 -13.18 14.30
C TYR A 570 34.09 -14.00 14.31
N VAL A 571 34.47 -14.49 13.14
CA VAL A 571 35.65 -15.31 12.95
C VAL A 571 36.55 -14.64 11.92
N ILE A 572 37.84 -14.62 12.19
CA ILE A 572 38.87 -14.17 11.24
C ILE A 572 39.46 -15.40 10.53
N ASP A 573 39.31 -15.43 9.21
CA ASP A 573 39.95 -16.43 8.36
C ASP A 573 41.47 -16.12 8.29
N PRO A 574 42.33 -17.00 8.84
CA PRO A 574 43.77 -16.75 8.89
C PRO A 574 44.43 -16.72 7.51
N GLU A 575 43.84 -17.41 6.52
CA GLU A 575 44.41 -17.44 5.16
C GLU A 575 44.16 -16.12 4.41
N LYS A 576 43.03 -15.51 4.64
CA LYS A 576 42.65 -14.21 4.06
C LYS A 576 43.20 -13.02 4.83
N CYS A 577 43.50 -13.21 6.12
CA CYS A 577 43.92 -12.11 6.97
C CYS A 577 45.36 -11.68 6.66
N LYS A 578 45.56 -10.43 6.24
CA LYS A 578 46.87 -9.85 5.93
C LYS A 578 47.54 -9.11 7.11
N GLY A 579 47.00 -9.22 8.31
CA GLY A 579 47.57 -8.58 9.51
C GLY A 579 47.66 -7.06 9.43
N CYS A 580 46.67 -6.40 8.79
CA CYS A 580 46.69 -4.94 8.60
C CYS A 580 46.33 -4.14 9.86
N THR A 581 45.94 -4.79 10.92
CA THR A 581 45.58 -4.23 12.23
C THR A 581 44.32 -3.33 12.26
N LYS A 582 43.64 -3.09 11.13
CA LYS A 582 42.50 -2.14 11.05
C LYS A 582 41.35 -2.57 11.95
N CYS A 583 41.00 -3.86 11.94
CA CYS A 583 39.94 -4.41 12.80
C CYS A 583 40.28 -4.30 14.29
N ALA A 584 41.52 -4.56 14.69
CA ALA A 584 41.96 -4.46 16.08
C ALA A 584 41.92 -3.01 16.59
N ARG A 585 42.39 -2.05 15.80
CA ARG A 585 42.36 -0.62 16.14
C ARG A 585 40.98 -0.04 16.28
N ASN A 586 40.02 -0.56 15.52
CA ASN A 586 38.63 -0.10 15.54
C ASN A 586 37.74 -0.92 16.50
N CYS A 587 38.29 -1.91 17.20
CA CYS A 587 37.52 -2.69 18.16
C CYS A 587 37.31 -1.89 19.46
N PRO A 588 36.06 -1.49 19.81
CA PRO A 588 35.82 -0.61 20.97
C PRO A 588 36.13 -1.24 22.30
N VAL A 589 36.23 -2.58 22.34
CA VAL A 589 36.51 -3.35 23.59
C VAL A 589 37.85 -4.09 23.55
N GLY A 590 38.66 -3.87 22.51
CA GLY A 590 39.96 -4.52 22.39
C GLY A 590 39.92 -6.06 22.32
N ALA A 591 38.82 -6.61 21.78
CA ALA A 591 38.63 -8.06 21.68
C ALA A 591 39.45 -8.71 20.54
N ILE A 592 40.17 -7.93 19.74
CA ILE A 592 40.94 -8.45 18.59
C ILE A 592 42.42 -8.25 18.82
N THR A 593 43.16 -9.35 18.74
CA THR A 593 44.61 -9.38 18.99
C THR A 593 45.33 -9.99 17.80
N GLY A 594 46.59 -9.59 17.61
CA GLY A 594 47.48 -10.10 16.55
C GLY A 594 48.56 -9.09 16.22
N ASN A 595 49.70 -9.58 15.66
CA ASN A 595 50.81 -8.74 15.26
C ASN A 595 50.64 -8.22 13.84
N LYS A 596 51.31 -7.13 13.50
CA LYS A 596 51.32 -6.57 12.16
C LYS A 596 51.92 -7.60 11.17
N LYS A 597 51.22 -7.85 10.05
CA LYS A 597 51.52 -8.85 9.02
C LYS A 597 51.26 -10.31 9.43
N GLU A 598 50.68 -10.57 10.59
CA GLU A 598 50.25 -11.90 11.04
C GLU A 598 48.70 -11.95 11.15
N PRO A 599 48.10 -13.12 10.99
CA PRO A 599 46.67 -13.27 11.20
C PRO A 599 46.23 -12.83 12.60
N HIS A 600 45.10 -12.10 12.67
CA HIS A 600 44.52 -11.68 13.95
C HIS A 600 43.50 -12.71 14.44
N SER A 601 43.19 -12.69 15.72
CA SER A 601 42.16 -13.52 16.35
C SER A 601 41.20 -12.67 17.15
N ILE A 602 39.95 -13.15 17.32
CA ILE A 602 38.91 -12.49 18.12
C ILE A 602 38.71 -13.27 19.40
N ASP A 603 38.87 -12.59 20.52
CA ASP A 603 38.50 -13.10 21.86
C ASP A 603 36.97 -12.98 22.02
N THR A 604 36.27 -14.11 21.82
CA THR A 604 34.81 -14.17 21.88
C THR A 604 34.23 -13.83 23.26
N SER A 605 35.02 -13.97 24.31
CA SER A 605 34.59 -13.63 25.69
C SER A 605 34.52 -12.11 25.91
N LYS A 606 35.35 -11.33 25.20
CA LYS A 606 35.36 -9.86 25.25
C LYS A 606 34.52 -9.22 24.18
N CYS A 607 34.20 -9.98 23.13
CA CYS A 607 33.51 -9.46 21.96
C CYS A 607 32.06 -9.06 22.26
N ILE A 608 31.71 -7.79 22.09
CA ILE A 608 30.34 -7.27 22.24
C ILE A 608 29.48 -7.43 20.98
N LYS A 609 29.98 -8.16 19.98
CA LYS A 609 29.24 -8.52 18.76
C LYS A 609 28.73 -7.33 17.94
N CYS A 610 29.45 -6.20 17.93
CA CYS A 610 29.03 -4.96 17.27
C CYS A 610 29.15 -4.96 15.75
N GLY A 611 29.99 -5.83 15.16
CA GLY A 611 30.19 -5.93 13.70
C GLY A 611 31.24 -4.97 13.12
N THR A 612 31.75 -4.01 13.88
CA THR A 612 32.72 -3.00 13.41
C THR A 612 33.94 -3.62 12.72
N CYS A 613 34.41 -4.77 13.19
CA CYS A 613 35.54 -5.47 12.60
C CYS A 613 35.23 -5.99 11.18
N LEU A 614 34.02 -6.51 10.96
CA LEU A 614 33.56 -6.99 9.65
C LEU A 614 33.50 -5.84 8.64
N GLU A 615 32.86 -4.72 9.00
CA GLU A 615 32.74 -3.53 8.15
C GLU A 615 34.09 -2.92 7.78
N ASN A 616 35.06 -3.01 8.67
CA ASN A 616 36.40 -2.45 8.45
C ASN A 616 37.38 -3.40 7.75
N CYS A 617 37.01 -4.65 7.48
CA CYS A 617 37.91 -5.62 6.87
C CYS A 617 37.90 -5.53 5.33
N VAL A 618 38.83 -4.75 4.77
CA VAL A 618 38.96 -4.56 3.32
C VAL A 618 39.41 -5.83 2.55
N PHE A 619 39.88 -6.85 3.28
CA PHE A 619 40.34 -8.13 2.70
C PHE A 619 39.23 -9.21 2.73
N GLY A 620 38.05 -8.92 3.24
CA GLY A 620 37.01 -9.91 3.40
C GLY A 620 37.39 -11.12 4.25
N ALA A 621 38.35 -10.93 5.19
CA ALA A 621 38.86 -11.99 6.04
C ALA A 621 38.01 -12.23 7.32
N ILE A 622 36.95 -11.48 7.53
CA ILE A 622 36.07 -11.63 8.71
C ILE A 622 34.69 -12.07 8.24
N SER A 623 34.20 -13.14 8.81
CA SER A 623 32.84 -13.66 8.59
C SER A 623 32.05 -13.61 9.88
N VAL A 624 30.72 -13.63 9.75
CA VAL A 624 29.76 -13.82 10.84
C VAL A 624 29.24 -15.25 10.78
N ASN A 625 29.20 -15.91 11.94
CA ASN A 625 28.65 -17.25 12.13
C ASN A 625 27.53 -17.20 13.14
#